data_c79f5005c109240108da2cdf8903dc13
#
_entry.id   c79f5005c109240108da2cdf8903dc13
#
_cell.length_a   1.000
_cell.length_b   1.000
_cell.length_c   1.000
_cell.angle_alpha   90.00
_cell.angle_beta   90.00
_cell.angle_gamma   90.00
#
_symmetry.space_group_name_H-M   'P 1'
#
loop_
_entity.id
_entity.type
_entity.pdbx_description
1 polymer ?
#
loop_
_entity_poly.entity_id
_entity_poly.type
_entity_poly.pdbx_seq_one_letter_code
_entity_poly.pdbx_strand_id
1 'polypeptide(L)'
;MKQKKNLYFKYGVSLLAALVISLFFSYTIFNDIFASPVKEARLVITATAERNIKSGGSDIRIVRILLDGEEVPFDSIEKQGDWNHADGVWMVVNPDSPATLSYTAENVKELQVDFQMHDGSGVAEVWSNDKRISRTDLYTTRDI
;
A
#
# COMPACT_ATOMS: atom_id res chain seq x y z
N MET A 1 -67.14 -0.99 23.52
CA MET A 1 -66.33 -1.60 22.43
C MET A 1 -65.35 -0.65 21.71
N LYS A 2 -65.62 0.65 21.60
CA LYS A 2 -64.73 1.64 20.91
C LYS A 2 -63.37 1.90 21.60
N GLN A 3 -63.30 1.85 22.96
CA GLN A 3 -62.05 2.14 23.68
C GLN A 3 -60.94 1.08 23.44
N LYS A 4 -61.27 -0.20 23.35
CA LYS A 4 -60.27 -1.27 23.10
C LYS A 4 -59.62 -1.17 21.71
N LYS A 5 -60.36 -0.78 20.68
CA LYS A 5 -59.81 -0.60 19.34
C LYS A 5 -58.75 0.51 19.25
N ASN A 6 -58.92 1.64 19.99
CA ASN A 6 -57.97 2.71 20.04
C ASN A 6 -56.67 2.33 20.76
N LEU A 7 -56.74 1.43 21.76
CA LEU A 7 -55.58 0.98 22.48
C LEU A 7 -54.68 0.12 21.61
N TYR A 8 -55.22 -0.89 20.90
CA TYR A 8 -54.46 -1.73 19.97
C TYR A 8 -53.87 -0.96 18.83
N PHE A 9 -54.57 0.06 18.31
CA PHE A 9 -54.05 0.94 17.29
C PHE A 9 -52.83 1.75 17.75
N LYS A 10 -52.90 2.36 18.96
CA LYS A 10 -51.75 3.09 19.54
C LYS A 10 -50.52 2.22 19.76
N TYR A 11 -50.71 1.01 20.32
CA TYR A 11 -49.59 0.08 20.53
C TYR A 11 -49.03 -0.45 19.21
N GLY A 12 -49.87 -0.74 18.23
CA GLY A 12 -49.45 -1.17 16.91
C GLY A 12 -48.60 -0.12 16.17
N VAL A 13 -49.01 1.16 16.22
CA VAL A 13 -48.23 2.27 15.61
C VAL A 13 -46.88 2.47 16.33
N SER A 14 -46.86 2.40 17.68
CA SER A 14 -45.62 2.52 18.43
C SER A 14 -44.64 1.37 18.16
N LEU A 15 -45.14 0.16 18.05
CA LEU A 15 -44.34 -1.04 17.73
C LEU A 15 -43.76 -0.96 16.32
N LEU A 16 -44.57 -0.51 15.34
CA LEU A 16 -44.13 -0.34 13.96
C LEU A 16 -43.07 0.76 13.87
N ALA A 17 -43.24 1.87 14.54
CA ALA A 17 -42.26 2.95 14.60
C ALA A 17 -40.92 2.48 15.22
N ALA A 18 -40.97 1.76 16.32
CA ALA A 18 -39.77 1.20 16.95
C ALA A 18 -39.04 0.21 16.04
N LEU A 19 -39.76 -0.59 15.28
CA LEU A 19 -39.19 -1.56 14.34
C LEU A 19 -38.53 -0.86 13.15
N VAL A 20 -39.14 0.16 12.59
CA VAL A 20 -38.55 0.99 11.50
C VAL A 20 -37.28 1.71 11.99
N ILE A 21 -37.32 2.30 13.18
CA ILE A 21 -36.13 2.96 13.77
C ILE A 21 -35.01 1.94 13.99
N SER A 22 -35.32 0.77 14.56
CA SER A 22 -34.33 -0.29 14.79
C SER A 22 -33.69 -0.78 13.47
N LEU A 23 -34.49 -0.98 12.42
CA LEU A 23 -33.98 -1.36 11.09
C LEU A 23 -33.11 -0.28 10.48
N PHE A 24 -33.51 1.00 10.63
CA PHE A 24 -32.70 2.12 10.15
C PHE A 24 -31.35 2.24 10.85
N PHE A 25 -31.33 2.12 12.20
CA PHE A 25 -30.08 2.10 12.96
C PHE A 25 -29.21 0.88 12.61
N SER A 26 -29.82 -0.30 12.46
CA SER A 26 -29.07 -1.50 12.04
C SER A 26 -28.46 -1.30 10.66
N TYR A 27 -29.18 -0.72 9.72
CA TYR A 27 -28.69 -0.45 8.36
C TYR A 27 -27.55 0.56 8.34
N THR A 28 -27.64 1.66 9.11
CA THR A 28 -26.58 2.66 9.19
C THR A 28 -25.32 2.12 9.86
N ILE A 29 -25.46 1.40 10.98
CA ILE A 29 -24.33 0.75 11.65
C ILE A 29 -23.67 -0.31 10.77
N PHE A 30 -24.46 -1.12 10.06
CA PHE A 30 -23.92 -2.12 9.13
C PHE A 30 -23.15 -1.47 7.98
N ASN A 31 -23.69 -0.42 7.37
CA ASN A 31 -22.98 0.30 6.32
C ASN A 31 -21.67 0.94 6.82
N ASP A 32 -21.67 1.55 8.00
CA ASP A 32 -20.45 2.17 8.55
C ASP A 32 -19.38 1.14 8.95
N ILE A 33 -19.80 -0.06 9.39
CA ILE A 33 -18.88 -1.13 9.78
C ILE A 33 -18.32 -1.87 8.56
N PHE A 34 -19.11 -2.08 7.50
CA PHE A 34 -18.72 -2.87 6.34
C PHE A 34 -18.30 -2.05 5.12
N ALA A 35 -18.62 -0.75 5.09
CA ALA A 35 -18.10 0.20 4.10
C ALA A 35 -16.89 0.96 4.62
N SER A 36 -15.92 0.28 5.23
CA SER A 36 -14.59 0.88 5.37
C SER A 36 -14.09 1.17 3.96
N PRO A 37 -13.80 2.43 3.61
CA PRO A 37 -13.28 2.72 2.29
C PRO A 37 -12.01 1.91 2.10
N VAL A 38 -11.97 1.13 1.03
CA VAL A 38 -10.77 0.44 0.58
C VAL A 38 -9.68 1.51 0.48
N LYS A 39 -8.65 1.41 1.32
CA LYS A 39 -7.53 2.33 1.27
C LYS A 39 -6.52 1.79 0.27
N GLU A 40 -6.53 2.37 -0.92
CA GLU A 40 -5.47 2.14 -1.87
C GLU A 40 -4.15 2.68 -1.32
N ALA A 41 -3.11 1.88 -1.36
CA ALA A 41 -1.75 2.25 -1.07
C ALA A 41 -0.93 2.18 -2.36
N ARG A 42 -0.45 3.32 -2.82
CA ARG A 42 0.50 3.40 -3.92
C ARG A 42 1.92 3.36 -3.37
N LEU A 43 2.62 2.28 -3.67
CA LEU A 43 4.04 2.13 -3.40
C LEU A 43 4.85 2.67 -4.58
N VAL A 44 5.88 3.46 -4.31
CA VAL A 44 6.87 3.86 -5.31
C VAL A 44 8.27 3.66 -4.74
N ILE A 45 9.11 2.93 -5.45
CA ILE A 45 10.53 2.77 -5.14
C ILE A 45 11.31 3.52 -6.20
N THR A 46 12.17 4.43 -5.76
CA THR A 46 12.95 5.32 -6.64
C THR A 46 14.43 5.03 -6.48
N ALA A 47 15.09 4.70 -7.58
CA ALA A 47 16.53 4.83 -7.73
C ALA A 47 16.83 6.29 -8.04
N THR A 48 17.48 7.01 -7.13
CA THR A 48 17.59 8.49 -7.22
C THR A 48 18.65 8.98 -8.20
N ALA A 49 19.44 8.08 -8.77
CA ALA A 49 20.67 8.37 -9.53
C ALA A 49 21.80 9.02 -8.68
N GLU A 50 21.57 9.20 -7.40
CA GLU A 50 22.58 9.66 -6.45
C GLU A 50 23.43 8.50 -5.93
N ARG A 51 24.67 8.83 -5.53
CA ARG A 51 25.58 7.82 -4.98
C ARG A 51 26.36 8.36 -3.79
N ASN A 52 26.81 7.44 -2.94
CA ASN A 52 27.83 7.76 -1.95
C ASN A 52 29.11 8.20 -2.62
N ILE A 53 29.85 9.14 -2.02
CA ILE A 53 31.15 9.62 -2.57
C ILE A 53 32.19 8.49 -2.70
N LYS A 54 32.04 7.42 -1.94
CA LYS A 54 32.92 6.24 -1.96
C LYS A 54 32.42 5.15 -2.91
N SER A 55 31.20 5.27 -3.45
CA SER A 55 30.63 4.28 -4.35
C SER A 55 31.20 4.39 -5.75
N GLY A 56 31.49 3.25 -6.37
CA GLY A 56 31.88 3.16 -7.78
C GLY A 56 30.74 3.40 -8.76
N GLY A 57 29.49 3.40 -8.31
CA GLY A 57 28.30 3.52 -9.14
C GLY A 57 27.08 4.05 -8.37
N SER A 58 25.92 3.95 -9.01
CA SER A 58 24.61 4.31 -8.44
C SER A 58 23.57 3.21 -8.66
N ASP A 59 24.02 1.95 -8.72
CA ASP A 59 23.17 0.81 -8.97
C ASP A 59 22.16 0.62 -7.84
N ILE A 60 20.93 0.26 -8.20
CA ILE A 60 19.92 -0.21 -7.25
C ILE A 60 19.50 -1.61 -7.64
N ARG A 61 19.54 -2.52 -6.66
CA ARG A 61 19.11 -3.91 -6.80
C ARG A 61 18.10 -4.24 -5.73
N ILE A 62 16.92 -4.71 -6.16
CA ILE A 62 15.81 -5.10 -5.29
C ILE A 62 15.62 -6.60 -5.44
N VAL A 63 15.83 -7.33 -4.35
CA VAL A 63 15.71 -8.78 -4.32
C VAL A 63 14.26 -9.20 -4.13
N ARG A 64 13.50 -8.42 -3.33
CA ARG A 64 12.14 -8.81 -2.97
C ARG A 64 11.33 -7.61 -2.50
N ILE A 65 10.06 -7.59 -2.86
CA ILE A 65 9.06 -6.66 -2.35
C ILE A 65 7.92 -7.49 -1.76
N LEU A 66 7.63 -7.31 -0.48
CA LEU A 66 6.54 -7.99 0.21
C LEU A 66 5.50 -6.96 0.69
N LEU A 67 4.24 -7.30 0.52
CA LEU A 67 3.10 -6.60 1.10
C LEU A 67 2.34 -7.58 1.98
N ASP A 68 2.18 -7.25 3.25
CA ASP A 68 1.55 -8.12 4.26
C ASP A 68 2.13 -9.54 4.29
N GLY A 69 3.44 -9.67 3.99
CA GLY A 69 4.17 -10.94 3.95
C GLY A 69 4.07 -11.71 2.63
N GLU A 70 3.30 -11.23 1.65
CA GLU A 70 3.19 -11.85 0.33
C GLU A 70 4.06 -11.11 -0.69
N GLU A 71 4.73 -11.87 -1.56
CA GLU A 71 5.60 -11.31 -2.59
C GLU A 71 4.78 -10.68 -3.72
N VAL A 72 5.12 -9.44 -4.08
CA VAL A 72 4.48 -8.73 -5.18
C VAL A 72 4.89 -9.37 -6.51
N PRO A 73 3.91 -9.80 -7.35
CA PRO A 73 4.20 -10.36 -8.66
C PRO A 73 4.91 -9.36 -9.58
N PHE A 74 6.00 -9.78 -10.21
CA PHE A 74 6.81 -8.90 -11.07
C PHE A 74 6.03 -8.28 -12.23
N ASP A 75 5.09 -9.02 -12.81
CA ASP A 75 4.28 -8.56 -13.95
C ASP A 75 3.29 -7.46 -13.57
N SER A 76 3.03 -7.28 -12.27
CA SER A 76 2.12 -6.26 -11.75
C SER A 76 2.81 -4.94 -11.38
N ILE A 77 4.15 -4.90 -11.44
CA ILE A 77 4.96 -3.72 -11.12
C ILE A 77 5.15 -2.87 -12.36
N GLU A 78 4.68 -1.64 -12.30
CA GLU A 78 4.94 -0.64 -13.35
C GLU A 78 6.35 -0.08 -13.21
N LYS A 79 7.07 0.11 -14.33
CA LYS A 79 8.43 0.60 -14.35
C LYS A 79 8.58 1.85 -15.20
N GLN A 80 9.38 2.80 -14.72
CA GLN A 80 9.83 3.97 -15.45
C GLN A 80 11.36 4.04 -15.36
N GLY A 81 12.03 4.20 -16.50
CA GLY A 81 13.50 4.12 -16.62
C GLY A 81 13.97 2.71 -16.98
N ASP A 82 15.28 2.50 -16.97
CA ASP A 82 15.95 1.31 -17.53
C ASP A 82 16.03 0.16 -16.52
N TRP A 83 14.92 -0.14 -15.84
CA TRP A 83 14.85 -1.30 -14.97
C TRP A 83 14.89 -2.60 -15.77
N ASN A 84 15.78 -3.49 -15.38
CA ASN A 84 15.86 -4.87 -15.85
C ASN A 84 15.44 -5.83 -14.72
N HIS A 85 14.81 -6.94 -15.10
CA HIS A 85 14.47 -8.02 -14.19
C HIS A 85 15.13 -9.31 -14.70
N ALA A 86 16.09 -9.83 -13.94
CA ALA A 86 16.80 -11.04 -14.25
C ALA A 86 17.10 -11.83 -12.97
N ASP A 87 16.97 -13.15 -13.02
CA ASP A 87 17.26 -14.06 -11.89
C ASP A 87 16.50 -13.71 -10.59
N GLY A 88 15.27 -13.18 -10.73
CA GLY A 88 14.45 -12.77 -9.59
C GLY A 88 14.83 -11.42 -8.95
N VAL A 89 15.73 -10.65 -9.58
CA VAL A 89 16.20 -9.35 -9.07
C VAL A 89 15.80 -8.23 -10.00
N TRP A 90 15.18 -7.18 -9.46
CA TRP A 90 15.01 -5.90 -10.14
C TRP A 90 16.30 -5.10 -10.05
N MET A 91 16.80 -4.62 -11.18
CA MET A 91 18.07 -3.90 -11.23
C MET A 91 17.99 -2.70 -12.18
N VAL A 92 18.51 -1.58 -11.74
CA VAL A 92 18.88 -0.44 -12.59
C VAL A 92 20.34 -0.11 -12.32
N VAL A 93 21.12 0.02 -13.41
CA VAL A 93 22.57 0.19 -13.35
C VAL A 93 22.92 1.59 -13.76
N ASN A 94 23.61 2.32 -12.88
CA ASN A 94 24.08 3.70 -13.11
C ASN A 94 23.07 4.60 -13.84
N PRO A 95 21.85 4.76 -13.32
CA PRO A 95 20.84 5.57 -13.97
C PRO A 95 21.30 7.04 -14.09
N ASP A 96 21.16 7.63 -15.28
CA ASP A 96 21.46 9.04 -15.53
C ASP A 96 20.40 9.98 -14.93
N SER A 97 19.22 9.45 -14.66
CA SER A 97 18.07 10.14 -14.06
C SER A 97 17.31 9.19 -13.14
N PRO A 98 16.50 9.73 -12.22
CA PRO A 98 15.72 8.87 -11.33
C PRO A 98 14.85 7.87 -12.09
N ALA A 99 14.93 6.61 -11.68
CA ALA A 99 14.12 5.50 -12.21
C ALA A 99 13.19 4.97 -11.13
N THR A 100 11.95 4.59 -11.49
CA THR A 100 10.96 4.18 -10.51
C THR A 100 10.34 2.82 -10.81
N LEU A 101 10.01 2.09 -9.74
CA LEU A 101 9.06 0.99 -9.75
C LEU A 101 7.83 1.42 -8.97
N SER A 102 6.62 1.19 -9.50
CA SER A 102 5.38 1.51 -8.79
C SER A 102 4.41 0.34 -8.78
N TYR A 103 3.67 0.24 -7.68
CA TYR A 103 2.66 -0.77 -7.47
C TYR A 103 1.52 -0.20 -6.62
N THR A 104 0.28 -0.54 -6.97
CA THR A 104 -0.90 -0.13 -6.21
C THR A 104 -1.55 -1.36 -5.61
N ALA A 105 -1.80 -1.33 -4.30
CA ALA A 105 -2.47 -2.39 -3.57
C ALA A 105 -3.50 -1.83 -2.60
N GLU A 106 -4.44 -2.67 -2.20
CA GLU A 106 -5.51 -2.31 -1.28
C GLU A 106 -5.20 -2.75 0.15
N ASN A 107 -5.54 -1.90 1.12
CA ASN A 107 -5.53 -2.23 2.55
C ASN A 107 -4.18 -2.76 3.10
N VAL A 108 -3.06 -2.33 2.54
CA VAL A 108 -1.71 -2.71 2.96
C VAL A 108 -1.43 -2.22 4.37
N LYS A 109 -0.95 -3.13 5.24
CA LYS A 109 -0.55 -2.85 6.62
C LYS A 109 0.96 -2.85 6.80
N GLU A 110 1.65 -3.74 6.06
CA GLU A 110 3.08 -3.92 6.16
C GLU A 110 3.71 -3.91 4.77
N LEU A 111 4.84 -3.20 4.65
CA LEU A 111 5.67 -3.14 3.48
C LEU A 111 7.10 -3.54 3.85
N GLN A 112 7.66 -4.49 3.14
CA GLN A 112 9.07 -4.85 3.21
C GLN A 112 9.71 -4.77 1.82
N VAL A 113 10.86 -4.13 1.73
CA VAL A 113 11.66 -4.07 0.50
C VAL A 113 13.07 -4.51 0.84
N ASP A 114 13.52 -5.59 0.23
CA ASP A 114 14.85 -6.14 0.43
C ASP A 114 15.78 -5.68 -0.69
N PHE A 115 16.79 -4.90 -0.32
CA PHE A 115 17.81 -4.41 -1.24
C PHE A 115 19.09 -5.25 -1.14
N GLN A 116 19.75 -5.50 -2.26
CA GLN A 116 21.11 -5.97 -2.27
C GLN A 116 22.07 -4.77 -2.21
N MET A 117 22.96 -4.77 -1.24
CA MET A 117 23.96 -3.72 -1.00
C MET A 117 25.32 -4.16 -1.51
N HIS A 118 26.05 -3.29 -2.20
CA HIS A 118 27.40 -3.53 -2.70
C HIS A 118 28.19 -2.22 -2.89
N ASP A 119 29.43 -2.28 -3.30
CA ASP A 119 30.33 -1.14 -3.46
C ASP A 119 30.00 -0.21 -4.64
N GLY A 120 29.17 -0.67 -5.57
CA GLY A 120 28.62 0.12 -6.69
C GLY A 120 27.19 0.63 -6.43
N SER A 121 26.64 0.41 -5.24
CA SER A 121 25.26 0.80 -4.96
C SER A 121 25.09 2.31 -4.77
N GLY A 122 23.90 2.79 -5.17
CA GLY A 122 23.46 4.16 -5.03
C GLY A 122 22.51 4.40 -3.86
N VAL A 123 21.67 5.42 -3.99
CA VAL A 123 20.67 5.83 -3.00
C VAL A 123 19.28 5.48 -3.51
N ALA A 124 18.52 4.74 -2.69
CA ALA A 124 17.13 4.41 -2.95
C ALA A 124 16.18 5.18 -2.03
N GLU A 125 15.02 5.51 -2.54
CA GLU A 125 13.89 6.05 -1.77
C GLU A 125 12.67 5.15 -1.90
N VAL A 126 11.93 5.02 -0.81
CA VAL A 126 10.66 4.30 -0.75
C VAL A 126 9.57 5.28 -0.34
N TRP A 127 8.49 5.31 -1.11
CA TRP A 127 7.35 6.20 -0.92
C TRP A 127 6.06 5.40 -0.80
N SER A 128 5.14 5.86 0.02
CA SER A 128 3.76 5.38 0.07
C SER A 128 2.80 6.56 0.08
N ASN A 129 1.84 6.58 -0.86
CA ASN A 129 0.86 7.65 -1.00
C ASN A 129 1.50 9.05 -0.97
N ASP A 130 2.51 9.27 -1.83
CA ASP A 130 3.27 10.53 -1.97
C ASP A 130 4.05 10.96 -0.71
N LYS A 131 4.09 10.12 0.32
CA LYS A 131 4.91 10.33 1.51
C LYS A 131 6.14 9.45 1.46
N ARG A 132 7.34 10.06 1.55
CA ARG A 132 8.59 9.32 1.66
C ARG A 132 8.66 8.60 3.00
N ILE A 133 8.78 7.27 2.95
CA ILE A 133 8.92 6.40 4.13
C ILE A 133 10.40 6.23 4.48
N SER A 134 11.24 6.03 3.46
CA SER A 134 12.67 5.77 3.66
C SER A 134 13.50 6.40 2.57
N ARG A 135 14.72 6.80 2.93
CA ARG A 135 15.81 7.11 2.00
C ARG A 135 17.06 6.43 2.54
N THR A 136 17.63 5.55 1.74
CA THR A 136 18.71 4.66 2.18
C THR A 136 19.87 4.73 1.20
N ASP A 137 21.07 4.96 1.74
CA ASP A 137 22.33 4.77 1.03
C ASP A 137 22.69 3.29 1.10
N LEU A 138 22.72 2.64 -0.04
CA LEU A 138 22.94 1.19 -0.16
C LEU A 138 24.42 0.83 -0.35
N TYR A 139 25.32 1.81 -0.30
CA TYR A 139 26.75 1.55 -0.40
C TYR A 139 27.25 0.71 0.77
N THR A 140 28.00 -0.31 0.45
CA THR A 140 28.77 -1.10 1.42
C THR A 140 30.04 -1.63 0.78
N THR A 141 31.07 -1.86 1.59
CA THR A 141 32.31 -2.52 1.15
C THR A 141 32.22 -4.04 1.17
N ARG A 142 31.06 -4.58 1.52
CA ARG A 142 30.76 -6.02 1.55
C ARG A 142 29.47 -6.27 0.78
N ASP A 143 29.43 -7.33 -0.03
CA ASP A 143 28.19 -7.80 -0.63
C ASP A 143 27.30 -8.39 0.48
N ILE A 144 26.12 -7.82 0.67
CA ILE A 144 25.13 -8.24 1.67
C ILE A 144 23.77 -8.38 0.99
#